data_30f948f9a52192bbe2bb1db1e746abb0
#
_entry.id   30f948f9a52192bbe2bb1db1e746abb0
#
_cell.length_a   1.000
_cell.length_b   1.000
_cell.length_c   1.000
_cell.angle_alpha   90.00
_cell.angle_beta   90.00
_cell.angle_gamma   90.00
#
_symmetry.space_group_name_H-M   'P 1'
#
loop_
_entity.id
_entity.type
_entity.pdbx_description
1 polymer ?
#
loop_
_entity_poly.entity_id
_entity_poly.type
_entity_poly.pdbx_seq_one_letter_code
_entity_poly.pdbx_strand_id
1 'polypeptide(L)'
;MEYEAKEVACKDGRTATLRSAQLGDAAEMVRFLVDVCGETEFLLAYPEERQSLTVERERAFLTNTLNSGDELMLTAWVDGHLAGVANISFSTRMKMRHRASVAISIRRAYWNLGLGTALLNALVDAAKARPEVRQVELEFIEGNRRAQALYEKVGFRVVGVHPDAFVLKDGTTRNEYLMQLKIR
;
A
#
# COMPACT_ATOMS: atom_id res chain seq x y z
N MET A 1 9.62 -6.42 10.82
CA MET A 1 8.55 -6.03 11.81
C MET A 1 7.39 -6.99 11.65
N GLU A 2 6.70 -7.32 12.75
CA GLU A 2 5.56 -8.22 12.75
C GLU A 2 4.30 -7.47 13.23
N TYR A 3 3.16 -7.76 12.61
CA TYR A 3 1.85 -7.23 12.98
C TYR A 3 0.97 -8.40 13.42
N GLU A 4 0.42 -8.31 14.61
CA GLU A 4 -0.51 -9.30 15.13
C GLU A 4 -1.78 -9.34 14.27
N ALA A 5 -2.21 -10.54 13.89
CA ALA A 5 -3.39 -10.72 13.05
C ALA A 5 -4.64 -10.17 13.74
N LYS A 6 -5.43 -9.39 13.01
CA LYS A 6 -6.69 -8.80 13.49
C LYS A 6 -7.82 -9.02 12.51
N GLU A 7 -8.99 -9.28 13.04
CA GLU A 7 -10.22 -9.30 12.27
C GLU A 7 -10.83 -7.91 12.16
N VAL A 8 -11.31 -7.57 10.98
CA VAL A 8 -11.96 -6.30 10.67
C VAL A 8 -13.28 -6.57 9.96
N ALA A 9 -14.36 -6.01 10.47
CA ALA A 9 -15.66 -6.09 9.81
C ALA A 9 -15.69 -5.25 8.53
N CYS A 10 -16.04 -5.87 7.43
CA CYS A 10 -16.32 -5.19 6.17
C CYS A 10 -17.71 -4.56 6.20
N LYS A 11 -17.93 -3.50 5.42
CA LYS A 11 -19.22 -2.81 5.34
C LYS A 11 -20.36 -3.66 4.76
N ASP A 12 -20.04 -4.72 4.05
CA ASP A 12 -20.99 -5.70 3.48
C ASP A 12 -21.30 -6.87 4.42
N GLY A 13 -20.79 -6.82 5.65
CA GLY A 13 -21.02 -7.84 6.67
C GLY A 13 -20.00 -8.98 6.70
N ARG A 14 -19.09 -9.06 5.71
CA ARG A 14 -17.97 -10.01 5.74
C ARG A 14 -16.92 -9.61 6.75
N THR A 15 -16.05 -10.55 7.10
CA THR A 15 -14.89 -10.30 7.96
C THR A 15 -13.61 -10.41 7.13
N ALA A 16 -12.72 -9.46 7.31
CA ALA A 16 -11.37 -9.51 6.74
C ALA A 16 -10.35 -9.80 7.83
N THR A 17 -9.37 -10.65 7.53
CA THR A 17 -8.18 -10.84 8.38
C THR A 17 -7.06 -9.96 7.86
N LEU A 18 -6.59 -9.02 8.68
CA LEU A 18 -5.39 -8.23 8.44
C LEU A 18 -4.22 -8.88 9.18
N ARG A 19 -3.13 -9.17 8.48
CA ARG A 19 -1.92 -9.75 9.08
C ARG A 19 -0.66 -9.35 8.31
N SER A 20 0.50 -9.56 8.91
CA SER A 20 1.76 -9.51 8.18
C SER A 20 1.75 -10.47 7.00
N ALA A 21 2.37 -10.06 5.88
CA ALA A 21 2.63 -10.95 4.76
C ALA A 21 3.48 -12.15 5.24
N GLN A 22 3.33 -13.29 4.57
CA GLN A 22 4.07 -14.52 4.87
C GLN A 22 4.72 -15.06 3.59
N LEU A 23 5.79 -15.85 3.73
CA LEU A 23 6.47 -16.45 2.57
C LEU A 23 5.54 -17.37 1.75
N GLY A 24 4.56 -17.98 2.41
CA GLY A 24 3.52 -18.77 1.74
C GLY A 24 2.58 -17.99 0.84
N ASP A 25 2.50 -16.68 1.03
CA ASP A 25 1.60 -15.81 0.25
C ASP A 25 2.15 -15.51 -1.16
N ALA A 26 3.42 -15.82 -1.44
CA ALA A 26 4.12 -15.40 -2.66
C ALA A 26 3.35 -15.73 -3.95
N ALA A 27 2.75 -16.93 -4.06
CA ALA A 27 1.99 -17.32 -5.25
C ALA A 27 0.71 -16.49 -5.42
N GLU A 28 0.01 -16.19 -4.33
CA GLU A 28 -1.20 -15.35 -4.38
C GLU A 28 -0.84 -13.88 -4.58
N MET A 29 0.29 -13.42 -4.02
CA MET A 29 0.81 -12.06 -4.25
C MET A 29 1.12 -11.81 -5.73
N VAL A 30 1.75 -12.78 -6.42
CA VAL A 30 2.00 -12.66 -7.87
C VAL A 30 0.68 -12.49 -8.63
N ARG A 31 -0.32 -13.34 -8.37
CA ARG A 31 -1.66 -13.20 -8.99
C ARG A 31 -2.30 -11.86 -8.67
N PHE A 32 -2.29 -11.49 -7.39
CA PHE A 32 -2.82 -10.21 -6.93
C PHE A 32 -2.19 -9.03 -7.66
N LEU A 33 -0.85 -8.99 -7.79
CA LEU A 33 -0.13 -7.88 -8.42
C LEU A 33 -0.45 -7.75 -9.92
N VAL A 34 -0.63 -8.86 -10.62
CA VAL A 34 -1.06 -8.83 -12.03
C VAL A 34 -2.49 -8.31 -12.15
N ASP A 35 -3.40 -8.84 -11.32
CA ASP A 35 -4.82 -8.51 -11.38
C ASP A 35 -5.06 -7.02 -11.07
N VAL A 36 -4.51 -6.50 -9.97
CA VAL A 36 -4.72 -5.10 -9.58
C VAL A 36 -4.16 -4.11 -10.60
N CYS A 37 -3.06 -4.44 -11.27
CA CYS A 37 -2.53 -3.61 -12.36
C CYS A 37 -3.47 -3.59 -13.57
N GLY A 38 -4.24 -4.65 -13.81
CA GLY A 38 -5.28 -4.69 -14.85
C GLY A 38 -6.58 -3.98 -14.47
N GLU A 39 -6.81 -3.76 -13.18
CA GLU A 39 -8.06 -3.16 -12.67
C GLU A 39 -8.05 -1.63 -12.66
N THR A 40 -6.89 -0.99 -12.80
CA THR A 40 -6.76 0.47 -12.68
C THR A 40 -5.52 1.00 -13.39
N GLU A 41 -5.59 2.23 -13.91
CA GLU A 41 -4.46 2.97 -14.47
C GLU A 41 -3.62 3.73 -13.42
N PHE A 42 -3.98 3.64 -12.15
CA PHE A 42 -3.37 4.41 -11.06
C PHE A 42 -2.27 3.66 -10.31
N LEU A 43 -1.81 2.52 -10.81
CA LEU A 43 -0.62 1.83 -10.33
C LEU A 43 0.55 2.10 -11.28
N LEU A 44 1.78 2.11 -10.73
CA LEU A 44 2.98 2.43 -11.51
C LEU A 44 3.29 1.42 -12.61
N ALA A 45 2.92 0.16 -12.41
CA ALA A 45 3.17 -0.89 -13.38
C ALA A 45 1.91 -1.23 -14.18
N TYR A 46 2.10 -1.51 -15.45
CA TYR A 46 1.09 -2.14 -16.28
C TYR A 46 1.06 -3.67 -16.06
N PRO A 47 -0.06 -4.35 -16.37
CA PRO A 47 -0.16 -5.81 -16.20
C PRO A 47 0.95 -6.57 -16.91
N GLU A 48 1.36 -6.12 -18.10
CA GLU A 48 2.41 -6.77 -18.91
C GLU A 48 3.76 -6.76 -18.21
N GLU A 49 4.06 -5.71 -17.47
CA GLU A 49 5.31 -5.59 -16.70
C GLU A 49 5.31 -6.56 -15.50
N ARG A 50 4.14 -6.95 -15.02
CA ARG A 50 3.99 -7.92 -13.92
C ARG A 50 3.95 -9.38 -14.39
N GLN A 51 3.72 -9.66 -15.67
CA GLN A 51 3.69 -11.03 -16.22
C GLN A 51 5.03 -11.75 -16.06
N SER A 52 6.14 -11.04 -16.00
CA SER A 52 7.48 -11.62 -15.78
C SER A 52 7.80 -11.89 -14.31
N LEU A 53 6.90 -11.52 -13.38
CA LEU A 53 7.10 -11.74 -11.95
C LEU A 53 6.88 -13.23 -11.64
N THR A 54 7.89 -13.88 -11.06
CA THR A 54 7.80 -15.28 -10.63
C THR A 54 7.56 -15.40 -9.14
N VAL A 55 7.02 -16.54 -8.73
CA VAL A 55 6.81 -16.85 -7.30
C VAL A 55 8.12 -16.82 -6.51
N GLU A 56 9.23 -17.25 -7.14
CA GLU A 56 10.56 -17.23 -6.52
C GLU A 56 11.04 -15.81 -6.26
N ARG A 57 10.85 -14.90 -7.22
CA ARG A 57 11.20 -13.48 -7.05
C ARG A 57 10.34 -12.82 -5.97
N GLU A 58 9.06 -13.10 -5.96
CA GLU A 58 8.15 -12.58 -4.94
C GLU A 58 8.51 -13.13 -3.56
N ARG A 59 8.83 -14.43 -3.45
CA ARG A 59 9.29 -15.03 -2.19
C ARG A 59 10.60 -14.40 -1.70
N ALA A 60 11.55 -14.12 -2.60
CA ALA A 60 12.79 -13.44 -2.24
C ALA A 60 12.52 -12.00 -1.76
N PHE A 61 11.60 -11.27 -2.41
CA PHE A 61 11.17 -9.95 -1.98
C PHE A 61 10.52 -10.00 -0.58
N LEU A 62 9.56 -10.92 -0.36
CA LEU A 62 8.94 -11.11 0.95
C LEU A 62 9.97 -11.48 2.03
N THR A 63 10.96 -12.32 1.70
CA THR A 63 12.04 -12.68 2.64
C THR A 63 12.82 -11.43 3.07
N ASN A 64 13.19 -10.56 2.13
CA ASN A 64 13.90 -9.32 2.43
C ASN A 64 13.05 -8.38 3.29
N THR A 65 11.79 -8.18 2.93
CA THR A 65 10.84 -7.33 3.66
C THR A 65 10.61 -7.83 5.09
N LEU A 66 10.39 -9.14 5.26
CA LEU A 66 10.15 -9.72 6.59
C LEU A 66 11.39 -9.67 7.50
N ASN A 67 12.59 -9.79 6.92
CA ASN A 67 13.86 -9.66 7.64
C ASN A 67 14.27 -8.19 7.89
N SER A 68 13.64 -7.24 7.20
CA SER A 68 13.89 -5.81 7.41
C SER A 68 13.33 -5.36 8.75
N GLY A 69 14.14 -4.64 9.54
CA GLY A 69 13.68 -3.91 10.72
C GLY A 69 12.91 -2.64 10.36
N ASP A 70 12.98 -2.20 9.10
CA ASP A 70 12.49 -0.90 8.63
C ASP A 70 11.35 -1.00 7.62
N GLU A 71 10.74 -2.18 7.51
CA GLU A 71 9.58 -2.42 6.65
C GLU A 71 8.52 -3.24 7.38
N LEU A 72 7.26 -2.93 7.09
CA LEU A 72 6.11 -3.75 7.46
C LEU A 72 5.19 -3.87 6.25
N MET A 73 4.88 -5.10 5.86
CA MET A 73 3.91 -5.40 4.81
C MET A 73 2.71 -6.12 5.41
N LEU A 74 1.53 -5.57 5.16
CA LEU A 74 0.24 -6.10 5.59
C LEU A 74 -0.54 -6.65 4.40
N THR A 75 -1.23 -7.74 4.64
CA THR A 75 -2.19 -8.36 3.73
C THR A 75 -3.57 -8.33 4.35
N ALA A 76 -4.60 -8.10 3.54
CA ALA A 76 -6.00 -8.22 3.94
C ALA A 76 -6.63 -9.39 3.19
N TRP A 77 -7.18 -10.33 3.92
CA TRP A 77 -7.79 -11.55 3.39
C TRP A 77 -9.29 -11.55 3.68
N VAL A 78 -10.11 -11.84 2.67
CA VAL A 78 -11.57 -11.96 2.79
C VAL A 78 -11.97 -13.28 2.15
N ASP A 79 -12.66 -14.14 2.89
CA ASP A 79 -13.11 -15.46 2.42
C ASP A 79 -11.98 -16.31 1.80
N GLY A 80 -10.76 -16.22 2.37
CA GLY A 80 -9.58 -16.94 1.89
C GLY A 80 -8.89 -16.33 0.66
N HIS A 81 -9.38 -15.19 0.14
CA HIS A 81 -8.80 -14.48 -1.01
C HIS A 81 -8.03 -13.23 -0.57
N LEU A 82 -6.88 -12.99 -1.19
CA LEU A 82 -6.10 -11.78 -0.97
C LEU A 82 -6.84 -10.57 -1.59
N ALA A 83 -7.41 -9.75 -0.72
CA ALA A 83 -8.22 -8.59 -1.08
C ALA A 83 -7.40 -7.31 -1.22
N GLY A 84 -6.32 -7.18 -0.43
CA GLY A 84 -5.50 -5.99 -0.44
C GLY A 84 -4.13 -6.20 0.19
N VAL A 85 -3.19 -5.35 -0.21
CA VAL A 85 -1.82 -5.30 0.29
C VAL A 85 -1.48 -3.85 0.62
N ALA A 86 -0.81 -3.62 1.73
CA ALA A 86 -0.27 -2.32 2.08
C ALA A 86 1.10 -2.48 2.75
N ASN A 87 1.99 -1.53 2.53
CA ASN A 87 3.30 -1.55 3.17
C ASN A 87 3.68 -0.17 3.69
N ILE A 88 4.53 -0.16 4.70
CA ILE A 88 5.21 1.02 5.19
C ILE A 88 6.71 0.74 5.23
N SER A 89 7.49 1.72 4.77
CA SER A 89 8.94 1.72 4.86
C SER A 89 9.42 2.93 5.66
N PHE A 90 10.38 2.70 6.55
CA PHE A 90 10.99 3.71 7.41
C PHE A 90 12.36 4.10 6.88
N SER A 91 12.61 5.40 6.73
CA SER A 91 13.90 5.86 6.22
C SER A 91 15.01 5.65 7.25
N THR A 92 16.08 4.96 6.85
CA THR A 92 17.28 4.73 7.67
C THR A 92 18.29 5.86 7.61
N ARG A 93 18.14 6.80 6.64
CA ARG A 93 19.05 7.93 6.50
C ARG A 93 18.85 8.93 7.64
N MET A 94 19.92 9.33 8.30
CA MET A 94 19.89 10.22 9.49
C MET A 94 19.02 11.46 9.32
N LYS A 95 19.10 12.17 8.19
CA LYS A 95 18.31 13.37 7.90
C LYS A 95 16.85 13.08 7.60
N MET A 96 16.48 11.83 7.31
CA MET A 96 15.15 11.43 6.85
C MET A 96 14.47 10.43 7.80
N ARG A 97 15.13 9.99 8.88
CA ARG A 97 14.59 8.97 9.81
C ARG A 97 13.26 9.34 10.47
N HIS A 98 12.87 10.62 10.38
CA HIS A 98 11.58 11.11 10.86
C HIS A 98 10.43 10.85 9.86
N ARG A 99 10.71 10.26 8.71
CA ARG A 99 9.77 10.01 7.61
C ARG A 99 9.54 8.51 7.44
N ALA A 100 8.29 8.16 7.16
CA ALA A 100 7.90 6.85 6.67
C ALA A 100 7.08 7.01 5.39
N SER A 101 7.19 6.07 4.48
CA SER A 101 6.41 6.06 3.22
C SER A 101 5.47 4.87 3.21
N VAL A 102 4.23 5.05 2.75
CA VAL A 102 3.23 3.99 2.64
C VAL A 102 2.74 3.83 1.21
N ALA A 103 2.44 2.59 0.85
CA ALA A 103 1.75 2.26 -0.39
C ALA A 103 0.62 1.26 -0.11
N ILE A 104 -0.43 1.28 -0.92
CA ILE A 104 -1.60 0.42 -0.77
C ILE A 104 -2.19 0.06 -2.12
N SER A 105 -2.61 -1.19 -2.25
CA SER A 105 -3.38 -1.70 -3.39
C SER A 105 -4.51 -2.58 -2.88
N ILE A 106 -5.70 -2.46 -3.46
CA ILE A 106 -6.88 -3.26 -3.12
C ILE A 106 -7.57 -3.67 -4.42
N ARG A 107 -7.89 -4.96 -4.58
CA ARG A 107 -8.66 -5.46 -5.71
C ARG A 107 -10.01 -4.75 -5.82
N ARG A 108 -10.46 -4.48 -7.04
CA ARG A 108 -11.71 -3.74 -7.33
C ARG A 108 -12.92 -4.34 -6.63
N ALA A 109 -13.01 -5.67 -6.57
CA ALA A 109 -14.10 -6.39 -5.91
C ALA A 109 -14.25 -6.08 -4.40
N TYR A 110 -13.21 -5.54 -3.78
CA TYR A 110 -13.18 -5.22 -2.34
C TYR A 110 -13.11 -3.72 -2.06
N TRP A 111 -13.34 -2.88 -3.07
CA TRP A 111 -13.39 -1.45 -2.88
C TRP A 111 -14.61 -1.02 -2.04
N ASN A 112 -14.49 0.09 -1.34
CA ASN A 112 -15.51 0.70 -0.48
C ASN A 112 -15.96 -0.16 0.73
N LEU A 113 -15.30 -1.29 1.00
CA LEU A 113 -15.60 -2.17 2.14
C LEU A 113 -14.95 -1.74 3.47
N GLY A 114 -14.15 -0.68 3.45
CA GLY A 114 -13.45 -0.21 4.65
C GLY A 114 -12.01 -0.72 4.78
N LEU A 115 -11.58 -1.69 3.97
CA LEU A 115 -10.25 -2.31 4.05
C LEU A 115 -9.11 -1.30 3.92
N GLY A 116 -9.23 -0.33 2.99
CA GLY A 116 -8.19 0.70 2.81
C GLY A 116 -7.98 1.53 4.06
N THR A 117 -9.07 1.93 4.72
CA THR A 117 -8.99 2.67 5.99
C THR A 117 -8.34 1.82 7.09
N ALA A 118 -8.72 0.54 7.19
CA ALA A 118 -8.17 -0.37 8.19
C ALA A 118 -6.67 -0.61 7.98
N LEU A 119 -6.24 -0.89 6.75
CA LEU A 119 -4.83 -1.09 6.40
C LEU A 119 -3.99 0.16 6.67
N LEU A 120 -4.44 1.35 6.21
CA LEU A 120 -3.70 2.59 6.43
C LEU A 120 -3.61 2.96 7.91
N ASN A 121 -4.68 2.79 8.68
CA ASN A 121 -4.64 3.03 10.12
C ASN A 121 -3.64 2.11 10.82
N ALA A 122 -3.59 0.82 10.46
CA ALA A 122 -2.62 -0.12 11.01
C ALA A 122 -1.16 0.31 10.70
N LEU A 123 -0.89 0.79 9.49
CA LEU A 123 0.43 1.31 9.13
C LEU A 123 0.77 2.62 9.85
N VAL A 124 -0.20 3.53 10.00
CA VAL A 124 -0.02 4.78 10.77
C VAL A 124 0.24 4.48 12.24
N ASP A 125 -0.43 3.50 12.82
CA ASP A 125 -0.20 3.09 14.21
C ASP A 125 1.20 2.46 14.37
N ALA A 126 1.67 1.68 13.39
CA ALA A 126 3.06 1.21 13.36
C ALA A 126 4.07 2.37 13.28
N ALA A 127 3.75 3.42 12.51
CA ALA A 127 4.57 4.64 12.47
C ALA A 127 4.60 5.37 13.81
N LYS A 128 3.45 5.49 14.48
CA LYS A 128 3.34 6.13 15.81
C LYS A 128 4.12 5.38 16.89
N ALA A 129 4.27 4.06 16.75
CA ALA A 129 5.04 3.25 17.68
C ALA A 129 6.55 3.53 17.62
N ARG A 130 7.04 4.21 16.56
CA ARG A 130 8.45 4.61 16.42
C ARG A 130 8.66 6.06 16.87
N PRO A 131 9.40 6.31 17.97
CA PRO A 131 9.55 7.66 18.53
C PRO A 131 10.18 8.68 17.59
N GLU A 132 11.06 8.23 16.70
CA GLU A 132 11.74 9.09 15.73
C GLU A 132 10.85 9.52 14.57
N VAL A 133 9.77 8.79 14.26
CA VAL A 133 8.89 9.10 13.13
C VAL A 133 7.94 10.23 13.50
N ARG A 134 7.89 11.25 12.65
CA ARG A 134 7.04 12.44 12.82
C ARG A 134 5.99 12.59 11.75
N GLN A 135 6.21 11.95 10.60
CA GLN A 135 5.31 12.06 9.45
C GLN A 135 5.31 10.80 8.61
N VAL A 136 4.15 10.52 8.02
CA VAL A 136 3.94 9.47 7.03
C VAL A 136 3.62 10.13 5.70
N GLU A 137 4.19 9.62 4.62
CA GLU A 137 4.07 10.18 3.27
C GLU A 137 3.56 9.13 2.30
N LEU A 138 2.93 9.58 1.26
CA LEU A 138 2.52 8.77 0.12
C LEU A 138 2.43 9.63 -1.14
N GLU A 139 2.39 8.95 -2.27
CA GLU A 139 2.24 9.55 -3.58
C GLU A 139 1.09 8.86 -4.33
N PHE A 140 0.42 9.60 -5.20
CA PHE A 140 -0.62 9.03 -6.06
C PHE A 140 -0.72 9.76 -7.39
N ILE A 141 -1.17 9.04 -8.43
CA ILE A 141 -1.35 9.55 -9.79
C ILE A 141 -2.61 10.41 -9.85
N GLU A 142 -2.51 11.56 -10.50
CA GLU A 142 -3.62 12.47 -10.77
C GLU A 142 -4.86 11.75 -11.32
N GLY A 143 -6.03 12.13 -10.84
CA GLY A 143 -7.32 11.53 -11.24
C GLY A 143 -7.76 10.38 -10.33
N ASN A 144 -6.91 9.85 -9.45
CA ASN A 144 -7.28 8.82 -8.49
C ASN A 144 -8.07 9.36 -7.30
N ARG A 145 -9.27 9.89 -7.59
CA ARG A 145 -10.14 10.54 -6.59
C ARG A 145 -10.50 9.63 -5.42
N ARG A 146 -10.63 8.30 -5.67
CA ARG A 146 -10.96 7.35 -4.60
C ARG A 146 -9.80 7.19 -3.63
N ALA A 147 -8.57 7.06 -4.13
CA ALA A 147 -7.39 6.98 -3.27
C ALA A 147 -7.20 8.29 -2.50
N GLN A 148 -7.34 9.45 -3.17
CA GLN A 148 -7.28 10.74 -2.53
C GLN A 148 -8.29 10.86 -1.37
N ALA A 149 -9.56 10.52 -1.60
CA ALA A 149 -10.59 10.56 -0.57
C ALA A 149 -10.30 9.61 0.60
N LEU A 150 -9.70 8.44 0.33
CA LEU A 150 -9.25 7.52 1.37
C LEU A 150 -8.14 8.14 2.21
N TYR A 151 -7.13 8.74 1.57
CA TYR A 151 -5.99 9.35 2.26
C TYR A 151 -6.41 10.57 3.08
N GLU A 152 -7.25 11.44 2.52
CA GLU A 152 -7.82 12.60 3.24
C GLU A 152 -8.64 12.18 4.46
N LYS A 153 -9.43 11.09 4.35
CA LYS A 153 -10.17 10.51 5.47
C LYS A 153 -9.29 10.04 6.61
N VAL A 154 -8.10 9.51 6.31
CA VAL A 154 -7.10 9.10 7.32
C VAL A 154 -6.34 10.31 7.90
N GLY A 155 -6.43 11.46 7.25
CA GLY A 155 -5.85 12.72 7.70
C GLY A 155 -4.63 13.20 6.90
N PHE A 156 -4.30 12.54 5.79
CA PHE A 156 -3.27 13.02 4.88
C PHE A 156 -3.74 14.30 4.18
N ARG A 157 -2.77 15.16 3.84
CA ARG A 157 -3.00 16.39 3.09
C ARG A 157 -2.00 16.50 1.95
N VAL A 158 -2.44 17.03 0.81
CA VAL A 158 -1.55 17.34 -0.32
C VAL A 158 -0.52 18.40 0.13
N VAL A 159 0.75 18.12 -0.08
CA VAL A 159 1.88 19.00 0.27
C VAL A 159 2.73 19.39 -0.94
N GLY A 160 2.52 18.73 -2.08
CA GLY A 160 3.22 19.03 -3.31
C GLY A 160 2.60 18.33 -4.50
N VAL A 161 3.00 18.83 -5.67
CA VAL A 161 2.65 18.23 -6.97
C VAL A 161 3.93 18.19 -7.79
N HIS A 162 4.18 17.04 -8.41
CA HIS A 162 5.22 16.87 -9.42
C HIS A 162 4.52 16.88 -10.79
N PRO A 163 4.66 17.94 -11.57
CA PRO A 163 4.00 18.04 -12.86
C PRO A 163 4.55 17.02 -13.85
N ASP A 164 3.68 16.51 -14.72
CA ASP A 164 4.02 15.61 -15.83
C ASP A 164 4.87 14.39 -15.41
N ALA A 165 4.61 13.89 -14.19
CA ALA A 165 5.40 12.81 -13.60
C ALA A 165 5.23 11.46 -14.32
N PHE A 166 4.10 11.26 -14.98
CA PHE A 166 3.76 10.03 -15.70
C PHE A 166 3.32 10.31 -17.12
N VAL A 167 3.72 9.43 -18.03
CA VAL A 167 3.20 9.39 -19.41
C VAL A 167 2.46 8.06 -19.58
N LEU A 168 1.16 8.14 -19.86
CA LEU A 168 0.34 6.97 -20.10
C LEU A 168 0.55 6.40 -21.50
N LYS A 169 0.07 5.18 -21.77
CA LYS A 169 0.22 4.51 -23.07
C LYS A 169 -0.39 5.30 -24.25
N ASP A 170 -1.40 6.10 -23.99
CA ASP A 170 -2.04 6.96 -24.99
C ASP A 170 -1.31 8.29 -25.21
N GLY A 171 -0.17 8.51 -24.53
CA GLY A 171 0.61 9.74 -24.56
C GLY A 171 0.11 10.84 -23.64
N THR A 172 -0.97 10.61 -22.90
CA THR A 172 -1.46 11.58 -21.90
C THR A 172 -0.50 11.69 -20.73
N THR A 173 -0.19 12.90 -20.30
CA THR A 173 0.58 13.14 -19.07
C THR A 173 -0.33 13.19 -17.84
N ARG A 174 0.23 12.82 -16.69
CA ARG A 174 -0.40 12.93 -15.38
C ARG A 174 0.58 13.47 -14.36
N ASN A 175 0.08 14.28 -13.46
CA ASN A 175 0.85 14.75 -12.32
C ASN A 175 0.92 13.67 -11.24
N GLU A 176 1.94 13.75 -10.41
CA GLU A 176 2.02 13.02 -9.15
C GLU A 176 1.69 13.96 -7.99
N TYR A 177 0.81 13.53 -7.13
CA TYR A 177 0.46 14.26 -5.91
C TYR A 177 1.17 13.64 -4.72
N LEU A 178 1.90 14.48 -3.98
CA LEU A 178 2.53 14.08 -2.72
C LEU A 178 1.61 14.45 -1.56
N MET A 179 1.33 13.48 -0.69
CA MET A 179 0.56 13.71 0.53
C MET A 179 1.35 13.37 1.77
N GLN A 180 1.02 14.04 2.85
CA GLN A 180 1.68 13.89 4.15
C GLN A 180 0.65 13.85 5.27
N LEU A 181 0.88 12.97 6.24
CA LEU A 181 0.23 12.94 7.54
C LEU A 181 1.26 13.23 8.61
N LYS A 182 1.11 14.32 9.37
CA LYS A 182 1.89 14.58 10.59
C LYS A 182 1.30 13.79 11.74
N ILE A 183 2.14 13.02 12.42
CA ILE A 183 1.74 12.19 13.56
C ILE A 183 2.30 12.69 14.90
N ARG A 184 3.23 13.66 14.84
CA ARG A 184 3.78 14.43 15.97
C ARG A 184 4.12 15.84 15.53
#